data_c7cab9b9886252266ec8db3339413762
#
_entry.id   c7cab9b9886252266ec8db3339413762
#
_cell.length_a   1.000
_cell.length_b   1.000
_cell.length_c   1.000
_cell.angle_alpha   90.00
_cell.angle_beta   90.00
_cell.angle_gamma   90.00
#
_symmetry.space_group_name_H-M   'P 1'
#
loop_
_entity.id
_entity.type
_entity.pdbx_description
1 polymer ?
#
loop_
_entity_poly.entity_id
_entity_poly.type
_entity_poly.pdbx_seq_one_letter_code
_entity_poly.pdbx_strand_id
1 'polypeptide(L)'
;MNMRSSTGRQPKANNADRSRNSLSTTARPALRVQKRWQPKARRVDTAIAPRAASPISQTELETALRQEALQAAQRGDHNEAIALFTLILEQNPSSARDYNNRGLVYFQSGDMERAIADYNQALALDSTLDSVYNNRANYYAAQGKFLEAILDYDAALDLNPTNVRAWLNQGITLRELEMHDRALECFDFALRLGRLEAHVYAERGRTHHLWGDWNAALTDYQRAIERLSLPNTATPGGAARLRLQIEVWKDELLAPLEPAQ
;
A
#
# COMPACT_ATOMS: atom_id res chain seq x y z
N MET A 1 11.84 36.10 44.20
CA MET A 1 13.23 36.53 44.55
C MET A 1 14.09 36.35 43.31
N ASN A 2 14.50 37.50 42.79
CA ASN A 2 15.69 37.79 41.95
C ASN A 2 15.92 36.94 40.67
N MET A 3 15.61 37.46 39.48
CA MET A 3 16.28 38.54 38.70
C MET A 3 17.76 38.28 38.38
N ARG A 4 18.11 38.19 37.10
CA ARG A 4 19.02 39.02 36.26
C ARG A 4 19.40 38.22 35.02
N SER A 5 18.99 38.57 33.79
CA SER A 5 19.43 39.64 32.88
C SER A 5 20.95 39.63 32.55
N SER A 6 21.28 39.51 31.29
CA SER A 6 21.97 40.52 30.45
C SER A 6 22.56 39.88 29.17
N THR A 7 22.14 40.39 28.03
CA THR A 7 22.89 41.24 27.09
C THR A 7 24.00 40.51 26.33
N GLY A 8 24.09 40.41 25.04
CA GLY A 8 23.89 41.38 23.99
C GLY A 8 25.17 41.45 23.17
N ARG A 9 25.10 41.35 21.83
CA ARG A 9 25.92 42.13 20.89
C ARG A 9 25.88 41.52 19.48
N GLN A 10 25.19 42.22 18.60
CA GLN A 10 25.71 42.44 17.25
C GLN A 10 26.88 43.46 17.30
N PRO A 11 27.76 43.53 16.31
CA PRO A 11 27.52 44.47 15.24
C PRO A 11 28.14 44.16 13.84
N LYS A 12 27.52 44.80 12.86
CA LYS A 12 28.08 45.72 11.83
C LYS A 12 28.73 45.16 10.55
N ALA A 13 28.09 45.57 9.57
CA ALA A 13 28.36 45.94 8.20
C ALA A 13 29.66 46.76 7.92
N ASN A 14 30.16 46.65 6.69
CA ASN A 14 30.85 47.68 5.86
C ASN A 14 31.00 47.06 4.45
N ASN A 15 30.48 47.53 3.41
CA ASN A 15 30.40 48.79 2.67
C ASN A 15 31.70 49.21 2.01
N ALA A 16 31.58 49.64 0.75
CA ALA A 16 32.44 50.43 -0.10
C ALA A 16 33.24 49.63 -1.16
N ASP A 17 33.35 50.02 -2.33
CA ASP A 17 32.85 51.13 -3.20
C ASP A 17 33.75 51.16 -4.46
N ARG A 18 33.15 51.54 -5.61
CA ARG A 18 33.76 52.26 -6.74
C ARG A 18 34.98 51.64 -7.50
N SER A 19 35.09 51.75 -8.76
CA SER A 19 34.78 52.81 -9.73
C SER A 19 35.15 52.36 -11.18
N ARG A 20 34.31 52.69 -12.12
CA ARG A 20 34.57 53.50 -13.35
C ARG A 20 35.95 53.49 -14.04
N ASN A 21 35.92 53.25 -15.33
CA ASN A 21 36.32 54.14 -16.46
C ASN A 21 36.38 53.32 -17.76
N SER A 22 35.64 53.56 -18.78
CA SER A 22 35.54 54.65 -19.74
C SER A 22 36.58 54.60 -20.92
N LEU A 23 35.99 54.61 -22.13
CA LEU A 23 36.48 55.21 -23.39
C LEU A 23 37.66 54.50 -24.10
N SER A 24 37.71 54.29 -25.39
CA SER A 24 37.28 55.10 -26.51
C SER A 24 37.50 54.34 -27.83
N THR A 25 36.63 54.50 -28.80
CA THR A 25 36.81 55.03 -30.16
C THR A 25 37.92 54.44 -31.03
N THR A 26 37.64 53.87 -32.16
CA THR A 26 37.78 54.44 -33.53
C THR A 26 37.92 53.38 -34.65
N ALA A 27 37.28 53.72 -35.75
CA ALA A 27 37.65 53.49 -37.14
C ALA A 27 37.18 52.22 -37.86
N ARG A 28 36.17 52.39 -38.68
CA ARG A 28 36.01 51.67 -39.97
C ARG A 28 37.17 51.95 -40.92
N PRO A 29 37.51 51.07 -41.88
CA PRO A 29 36.72 51.00 -43.12
C PRO A 29 36.76 49.66 -43.89
N ALA A 30 35.94 49.67 -44.91
CA ALA A 30 36.06 49.04 -46.21
C ALA A 30 35.36 47.71 -46.50
N LEU A 31 34.36 47.90 -47.29
CA LEU A 31 33.64 47.01 -48.20
C LEU A 31 34.53 45.94 -48.86
N ARG A 32 34.09 44.68 -48.72
CA ARG A 32 34.44 43.68 -49.74
C ARG A 32 33.17 42.89 -50.09
N VAL A 33 32.66 43.16 -51.29
CA VAL A 33 31.57 42.42 -51.94
C VAL A 33 31.96 40.95 -52.06
N GLN A 34 31.33 40.07 -51.36
CA GLN A 34 31.41 38.65 -51.64
C GLN A 34 30.03 38.12 -52.08
N LYS A 35 30.15 37.42 -53.21
CA LYS A 35 29.08 36.80 -53.98
C LYS A 35 28.07 36.07 -53.11
N ARG A 36 26.83 36.42 -53.33
CA ARG A 36 25.62 35.80 -52.82
C ARG A 36 25.58 34.33 -53.27
N TRP A 37 25.94 33.42 -52.37
CA TRP A 37 25.68 32.00 -52.54
C TRP A 37 24.23 31.75 -52.21
N GLN A 38 23.42 31.30 -53.18
CA GLN A 38 22.05 30.87 -52.96
C GLN A 38 22.09 29.34 -52.80
N PRO A 39 21.70 28.79 -51.63
CA PRO A 39 21.50 27.36 -51.54
C PRO A 39 20.19 27.01 -52.26
N LYS A 40 20.28 26.11 -53.22
CA LYS A 40 19.12 25.47 -53.82
C LYS A 40 18.28 24.85 -52.71
N ALA A 41 17.04 25.29 -52.56
CA ALA A 41 16.06 24.68 -51.71
C ALA A 41 15.87 23.22 -52.17
N ARG A 42 16.39 22.29 -51.39
CA ARG A 42 15.93 20.91 -51.43
C ARG A 42 14.53 20.94 -50.82
N ARG A 43 13.53 20.63 -51.62
CA ARG A 43 12.21 20.23 -51.12
C ARG A 43 12.44 19.02 -50.21
N VAL A 44 12.31 19.22 -48.91
CA VAL A 44 12.09 18.14 -47.96
C VAL A 44 10.57 18.01 -47.85
N ASP A 45 10.02 17.23 -48.75
CA ASP A 45 8.68 16.66 -48.56
C ASP A 45 8.77 15.66 -47.42
N THR A 46 8.53 16.08 -46.24
CA THR A 46 8.04 15.22 -45.15
C THR A 46 7.35 16.09 -44.13
N ALA A 47 6.15 16.53 -44.46
CA ALA A 47 5.17 16.79 -43.44
C ALA A 47 4.74 15.44 -42.88
N ILE A 48 5.50 14.88 -41.94
CA ILE A 48 4.94 13.95 -40.97
C ILE A 48 4.08 14.84 -40.09
N ALA A 49 2.81 14.94 -40.45
CA ALA A 49 1.81 15.46 -39.54
C ALA A 49 1.94 14.65 -38.24
N PRO A 50 2.01 15.28 -37.05
CA PRO A 50 1.93 14.53 -35.81
C PRO A 50 0.63 13.74 -35.88
N ARG A 51 0.75 12.41 -35.89
CA ARG A 51 -0.39 11.51 -35.81
C ARG A 51 -1.16 11.93 -34.57
N ALA A 52 -2.28 12.59 -34.78
CA ALA A 52 -3.16 12.98 -33.69
C ALA A 52 -3.36 11.73 -32.84
N ALA A 53 -2.91 11.75 -31.60
CA ALA A 53 -3.18 10.68 -30.66
C ALA A 53 -4.69 10.48 -30.68
N SER A 54 -5.14 9.28 -30.98
CA SER A 54 -6.55 8.94 -30.91
C SER A 54 -7.04 9.34 -29.52
N PRO A 55 -8.20 9.99 -29.39
CA PRO A 55 -8.70 10.33 -28.06
C PRO A 55 -8.77 9.07 -27.22
N ILE A 56 -8.13 9.09 -26.06
CA ILE A 56 -8.15 7.99 -25.09
C ILE A 56 -9.62 7.67 -24.83
N SER A 57 -10.01 6.43 -24.98
CA SER A 57 -11.38 6.03 -24.69
C SER A 57 -11.67 6.22 -23.19
N GLN A 58 -12.94 6.47 -22.85
CA GLN A 58 -13.32 6.65 -21.44
C GLN A 58 -12.93 5.44 -20.59
N THR A 59 -13.04 4.24 -21.14
CA THR A 59 -12.64 2.98 -20.50
C THR A 59 -11.12 2.88 -20.27
N GLU A 60 -10.31 3.39 -21.20
CA GLU A 60 -8.84 3.44 -21.04
C GLU A 60 -8.46 4.45 -19.96
N LEU A 61 -9.13 5.61 -19.91
CA LEU A 61 -8.92 6.61 -18.89
C LEU A 61 -9.29 6.06 -17.50
N GLU A 62 -10.47 5.45 -17.34
CA GLU A 62 -10.87 4.81 -16.07
C GLU A 62 -9.88 3.74 -15.62
N THR A 63 -9.38 2.95 -16.57
CA THR A 63 -8.40 1.90 -16.27
C THR A 63 -7.07 2.49 -15.78
N ALA A 64 -6.61 3.56 -16.42
CA ALA A 64 -5.40 4.27 -16.02
C ALA A 64 -5.55 4.91 -14.62
N LEU A 65 -6.66 5.60 -14.36
CA LEU A 65 -6.98 6.20 -13.07
C LEU A 65 -7.04 5.14 -11.95
N ARG A 66 -7.68 4.00 -12.23
CA ARG A 66 -7.76 2.87 -11.27
C ARG A 66 -6.38 2.30 -10.95
N GLN A 67 -5.52 2.16 -11.96
CA GLN A 67 -4.16 1.69 -11.77
C GLN A 67 -3.33 2.68 -10.92
N GLU A 68 -3.47 3.97 -11.18
CA GLU A 68 -2.81 5.05 -10.42
C GLU A 68 -3.31 5.06 -8.96
N ALA A 69 -4.62 4.94 -8.74
CA ALA A 69 -5.21 4.85 -7.40
C ALA A 69 -4.69 3.66 -6.60
N LEU A 70 -4.57 2.49 -7.23
CA LEU A 70 -4.01 1.30 -6.59
C LEU A 70 -2.52 1.46 -6.26
N GLN A 71 -1.75 2.12 -7.13
CA GLN A 71 -0.34 2.42 -6.87
C GLN A 71 -0.19 3.42 -5.72
N ALA A 72 -1.01 4.47 -5.68
CA ALA A 72 -1.03 5.43 -4.57
C ALA A 72 -1.36 4.72 -3.24
N ALA A 73 -2.36 3.84 -3.22
CA ALA A 73 -2.69 3.04 -2.04
C ALA A 73 -1.52 2.15 -1.58
N GLN A 74 -0.80 1.52 -2.53
CA GLN A 74 0.37 0.68 -2.22
C GLN A 74 1.55 1.49 -1.64
N ARG A 75 1.71 2.76 -2.05
CA ARG A 75 2.71 3.68 -1.47
C ARG A 75 2.31 4.22 -0.11
N GLY A 76 1.05 4.06 0.30
CA GLY A 76 0.49 4.65 1.51
C GLY A 76 -0.02 6.09 1.31
N ASP A 77 -0.11 6.56 0.07
CA ASP A 77 -0.64 7.88 -0.30
C ASP A 77 -2.18 7.84 -0.31
N HIS A 78 -2.76 7.60 0.88
CA HIS A 78 -4.19 7.33 1.05
C HIS A 78 -5.08 8.45 0.51
N ASN A 79 -4.70 9.71 0.72
CA ASN A 79 -5.48 10.87 0.24
C ASN A 79 -5.57 10.91 -1.28
N GLU A 80 -4.46 10.63 -1.98
CA GLU A 80 -4.40 10.57 -3.43
C GLU A 80 -5.26 9.41 -3.95
N ALA A 81 -5.12 8.23 -3.36
CA ALA A 81 -5.90 7.05 -3.73
C ALA A 81 -7.41 7.28 -3.55
N ILE A 82 -7.84 7.89 -2.44
CA ILE A 82 -9.24 8.23 -2.18
C ILE A 82 -9.77 9.23 -3.21
N ALA A 83 -9.01 10.26 -3.55
CA ALA A 83 -9.41 11.26 -4.54
C ALA A 83 -9.60 10.63 -5.92
N LEU A 84 -8.67 9.76 -6.35
CA LEU A 84 -8.74 9.07 -7.63
C LEU A 84 -9.93 8.08 -7.69
N PHE A 85 -10.15 7.27 -6.65
CA PHE A 85 -11.34 6.40 -6.61
C PHE A 85 -12.64 7.20 -6.56
N THR A 86 -12.65 8.35 -5.90
CA THR A 86 -13.84 9.23 -5.87
C THR A 86 -14.14 9.76 -7.26
N LEU A 87 -13.13 10.21 -8.00
CA LEU A 87 -13.29 10.66 -9.38
C LEU A 87 -13.82 9.53 -10.30
N ILE A 88 -13.32 8.30 -10.13
CA ILE A 88 -13.83 7.14 -10.88
C ILE A 88 -15.31 6.89 -10.55
N LEU A 89 -15.68 6.94 -9.28
CA LEU A 89 -17.05 6.69 -8.82
C LEU A 89 -18.03 7.81 -9.17
N GLU A 90 -17.58 9.05 -9.35
CA GLU A 90 -18.38 10.13 -9.91
C GLU A 90 -18.75 9.87 -11.37
N GLN A 91 -17.87 9.23 -12.13
CA GLN A 91 -18.11 8.86 -13.51
C GLN A 91 -18.87 7.54 -13.65
N ASN A 92 -18.62 6.58 -12.75
CA ASN A 92 -19.23 5.25 -12.74
C ASN A 92 -19.74 4.89 -11.33
N PRO A 93 -20.90 5.41 -10.89
CA PRO A 93 -21.46 5.17 -9.55
C PRO A 93 -21.90 3.72 -9.31
N SER A 94 -21.91 2.87 -10.33
CA SER A 94 -22.32 1.45 -10.22
C SER A 94 -21.15 0.48 -10.05
N SER A 95 -19.92 0.98 -9.93
CA SER A 95 -18.74 0.13 -9.79
C SER A 95 -18.56 -0.40 -8.36
N ALA A 96 -19.12 -1.58 -8.06
CA ALA A 96 -18.95 -2.25 -6.78
C ALA A 96 -17.47 -2.44 -6.39
N ARG A 97 -16.63 -2.75 -7.39
CA ARG A 97 -15.18 -2.94 -7.18
C ARG A 97 -14.47 -1.67 -6.72
N ASP A 98 -14.84 -0.51 -7.27
CA ASP A 98 -14.18 0.74 -6.92
C ASP A 98 -14.64 1.26 -5.56
N TYR A 99 -15.91 1.00 -5.17
CA TYR A 99 -16.35 1.17 -3.77
C TYR A 99 -15.53 0.30 -2.82
N ASN A 100 -15.37 -1.00 -3.12
CA ASN A 100 -14.56 -1.88 -2.28
C ASN A 100 -13.11 -1.39 -2.16
N ASN A 101 -12.50 -0.95 -3.26
CA ASN A 101 -11.12 -0.47 -3.25
C ASN A 101 -11.01 0.84 -2.43
N ARG A 102 -11.94 1.79 -2.59
CA ARG A 102 -11.96 3.02 -1.80
C ARG A 102 -12.21 2.73 -0.32
N GLY A 103 -13.14 1.83 -0.02
CA GLY A 103 -13.40 1.35 1.33
C GLY A 103 -12.17 0.75 2.00
N LEU A 104 -11.36 -0.03 1.25
CA LEU A 104 -10.11 -0.56 1.75
C LEU A 104 -9.09 0.55 2.07
N VAL A 105 -9.00 1.58 1.22
CA VAL A 105 -8.12 2.73 1.48
C VAL A 105 -8.60 3.53 2.69
N TYR A 106 -9.91 3.74 2.86
CA TYR A 106 -10.47 4.35 4.07
C TYR A 106 -10.14 3.54 5.32
N PHE A 107 -10.29 2.22 5.27
CA PHE A 107 -9.92 1.34 6.38
C PHE A 107 -8.42 1.47 6.73
N GLN A 108 -7.54 1.46 5.74
CA GLN A 108 -6.09 1.61 5.93
C GLN A 108 -5.69 3.00 6.47
N SER A 109 -6.45 4.04 6.14
CA SER A 109 -6.23 5.40 6.66
C SER A 109 -6.86 5.63 8.04
N GLY A 110 -7.61 4.65 8.56
CA GLY A 110 -8.29 4.74 9.86
C GLY A 110 -9.69 5.38 9.81
N ASP A 111 -10.21 5.70 8.61
CA ASP A 111 -11.57 6.24 8.45
C ASP A 111 -12.60 5.11 8.41
N MET A 112 -12.93 4.62 9.59
CA MET A 112 -13.79 3.45 9.77
C MET A 112 -15.23 3.68 9.29
N GLU A 113 -15.75 4.91 9.42
CA GLU A 113 -17.12 5.24 9.03
C GLU A 113 -17.29 5.21 7.51
N ARG A 114 -16.36 5.79 6.78
CA ARG A 114 -16.40 5.77 5.31
C ARG A 114 -16.07 4.38 4.75
N ALA A 115 -15.18 3.64 5.41
CA ALA A 115 -14.85 2.28 5.01
C ALA A 115 -16.07 1.36 4.99
N ILE A 116 -16.83 1.31 6.11
CA ILE A 116 -18.01 0.44 6.19
C ILE A 116 -19.14 0.90 5.27
N ALA A 117 -19.31 2.20 5.06
CA ALA A 117 -20.28 2.73 4.11
C ALA A 117 -19.97 2.25 2.67
N ASP A 118 -18.72 2.32 2.26
CA ASP A 118 -18.27 1.89 0.94
C ASP A 118 -18.39 0.37 0.76
N TYR A 119 -18.05 -0.45 1.76
CA TYR A 119 -18.24 -1.91 1.68
C TYR A 119 -19.72 -2.28 1.57
N ASN A 120 -20.61 -1.62 2.32
CA ASN A 120 -22.03 -1.87 2.23
C ASN A 120 -22.58 -1.44 0.86
N GLN A 121 -22.12 -0.32 0.31
CA GLN A 121 -22.50 0.11 -1.03
C GLN A 121 -22.01 -0.87 -2.11
N ALA A 122 -20.80 -1.38 -1.97
CA ALA A 122 -20.27 -2.39 -2.88
C ALA A 122 -21.14 -3.66 -2.89
N LEU A 123 -21.52 -4.18 -1.72
CA LEU A 123 -22.39 -5.35 -1.59
C LEU A 123 -23.83 -5.11 -2.04
N ALA A 124 -24.33 -3.88 -1.92
CA ALA A 124 -25.63 -3.51 -2.46
C ALA A 124 -25.65 -3.49 -4.00
N LEU A 125 -24.50 -3.19 -4.61
CA LEU A 125 -24.33 -3.20 -6.07
C LEU A 125 -24.02 -4.60 -6.62
N ASP A 126 -23.18 -5.36 -5.93
CA ASP A 126 -22.80 -6.72 -6.32
C ASP A 126 -22.50 -7.57 -5.07
N SER A 127 -23.45 -8.40 -4.69
CA SER A 127 -23.34 -9.31 -3.55
C SER A 127 -22.51 -10.59 -3.83
N THR A 128 -21.92 -10.73 -5.02
CA THR A 128 -21.13 -11.91 -5.40
C THR A 128 -19.63 -11.71 -5.27
N LEU A 129 -19.19 -10.52 -4.82
CA LEU A 129 -17.79 -10.19 -4.66
C LEU A 129 -17.24 -10.69 -3.32
N ASP A 130 -16.57 -11.86 -3.34
CA ASP A 130 -15.93 -12.46 -2.15
C ASP A 130 -14.95 -11.50 -1.45
N SER A 131 -14.24 -10.69 -2.23
CA SER A 131 -13.27 -9.74 -1.71
C SER A 131 -13.89 -8.64 -0.84
N VAL A 132 -15.15 -8.26 -1.11
CA VAL A 132 -15.85 -7.24 -0.29
C VAL A 132 -16.21 -7.82 1.07
N TYR A 133 -16.74 -9.04 1.09
CA TYR A 133 -17.02 -9.73 2.35
C TYR A 133 -15.75 -9.91 3.18
N ASN A 134 -14.65 -10.38 2.58
CA ASN A 134 -13.37 -10.51 3.28
C ASN A 134 -12.88 -9.16 3.85
N ASN A 135 -13.00 -8.06 3.11
CA ASN A 135 -12.56 -6.75 3.58
C ASN A 135 -13.47 -6.20 4.68
N ARG A 136 -14.80 -6.43 4.58
CA ARG A 136 -15.77 -6.03 5.62
C ARG A 136 -15.59 -6.89 6.88
N ALA A 137 -15.27 -8.17 6.73
CA ALA A 137 -14.90 -9.03 7.84
C ALA A 137 -13.67 -8.51 8.58
N ASN A 138 -12.61 -8.10 7.86
CA ASN A 138 -11.43 -7.47 8.46
C ASN A 138 -11.79 -6.20 9.22
N TYR A 139 -12.70 -5.39 8.69
CA TYR A 139 -13.22 -4.22 9.38
C TYR A 139 -13.93 -4.62 10.69
N TYR A 140 -14.82 -5.61 10.67
CA TYR A 140 -15.51 -6.07 11.88
C TYR A 140 -14.55 -6.66 12.92
N ALA A 141 -13.58 -7.46 12.48
CA ALA A 141 -12.54 -8.01 13.35
C ALA A 141 -11.73 -6.91 14.04
N ALA A 142 -11.32 -5.86 13.30
CA ALA A 142 -10.62 -4.72 13.87
C ALA A 142 -11.44 -3.91 14.88
N GLN A 143 -12.77 -4.00 14.82
CA GLN A 143 -13.71 -3.41 15.80
C GLN A 143 -14.04 -4.35 16.97
N GLY A 144 -13.43 -5.53 17.06
CA GLY A 144 -13.76 -6.55 18.05
C GLY A 144 -15.11 -7.23 17.84
N LYS A 145 -15.76 -7.01 16.69
CA LYS A 145 -17.03 -7.63 16.30
C LYS A 145 -16.75 -8.96 15.61
N PHE A 146 -16.24 -9.91 16.39
CA PHE A 146 -15.70 -11.15 15.85
C PHE A 146 -16.77 -12.06 15.23
N LEU A 147 -17.99 -12.04 15.76
CA LEU A 147 -19.09 -12.87 15.21
C LEU A 147 -19.52 -12.36 13.83
N GLU A 148 -19.67 -11.05 13.67
CA GLU A 148 -19.97 -10.43 12.39
C GLU A 148 -18.83 -10.67 11.38
N ALA A 149 -17.58 -10.63 11.84
CA ALA A 149 -16.43 -10.95 11.00
C ALA A 149 -16.48 -12.40 10.49
N ILE A 150 -16.78 -13.37 11.35
CA ILE A 150 -16.88 -14.78 10.95
C ILE A 150 -17.99 -14.99 9.92
N LEU A 151 -19.15 -14.37 10.08
CA LEU A 151 -20.25 -14.47 9.11
C LEU A 151 -19.85 -13.95 7.73
N ASP A 152 -19.10 -12.84 7.69
CA ASP A 152 -18.62 -12.29 6.43
C ASP A 152 -17.48 -13.14 5.83
N TYR A 153 -16.57 -13.71 6.64
CA TYR A 153 -15.58 -14.67 6.12
C TYR A 153 -16.25 -15.93 5.56
N ASP A 154 -17.28 -16.47 6.24
CA ASP A 154 -18.06 -17.60 5.74
C ASP A 154 -18.67 -17.26 4.38
N ALA A 155 -19.32 -16.11 4.24
CA ALA A 155 -19.87 -15.65 2.97
C ALA A 155 -18.78 -15.49 1.88
N ALA A 156 -17.61 -14.98 2.23
CA ALA A 156 -16.47 -14.88 1.30
C ALA A 156 -16.00 -16.25 0.82
N LEU A 157 -15.96 -17.23 1.72
CA LEU A 157 -15.51 -18.59 1.45
C LEU A 157 -16.55 -19.43 0.71
N ASP A 158 -17.84 -19.19 0.93
CA ASP A 158 -18.92 -19.79 0.15
C ASP A 158 -18.86 -19.35 -1.31
N LEU A 159 -18.53 -18.06 -1.54
CA LEU A 159 -18.35 -17.52 -2.91
C LEU A 159 -17.02 -17.95 -3.55
N ASN A 160 -15.96 -18.02 -2.76
CA ASN A 160 -14.62 -18.37 -3.23
C ASN A 160 -13.87 -19.23 -2.20
N PRO A 161 -14.03 -20.55 -2.20
CA PRO A 161 -13.31 -21.46 -1.31
C PRO A 161 -11.79 -21.43 -1.42
N THR A 162 -11.25 -20.84 -2.50
CA THR A 162 -9.81 -20.72 -2.72
C THR A 162 -9.22 -19.40 -2.22
N ASN A 163 -10.02 -18.58 -1.55
CA ASN A 163 -9.55 -17.32 -0.94
C ASN A 163 -8.72 -17.59 0.32
N VAL A 164 -7.41 -17.80 0.13
CA VAL A 164 -6.47 -18.08 1.22
C VAL A 164 -6.46 -16.98 2.29
N ARG A 165 -6.69 -15.71 1.91
CA ARG A 165 -6.73 -14.61 2.89
C ARG A 165 -7.95 -14.71 3.80
N ALA A 166 -9.10 -15.11 3.26
CA ALA A 166 -10.29 -15.32 4.08
C ALA A 166 -10.09 -16.46 5.07
N TRP A 167 -9.53 -17.60 4.65
CA TRP A 167 -9.17 -18.69 5.58
C TRP A 167 -8.19 -18.24 6.66
N LEU A 168 -7.12 -17.54 6.28
CA LEU A 168 -6.11 -17.03 7.22
C LEU A 168 -6.74 -16.07 8.25
N ASN A 169 -7.50 -15.09 7.79
CA ASN A 169 -8.07 -14.06 8.65
C ASN A 169 -9.19 -14.62 9.53
N GLN A 170 -9.99 -15.56 9.01
CA GLN A 170 -10.98 -16.28 9.81
C GLN A 170 -10.30 -17.09 10.93
N GLY A 171 -9.23 -17.82 10.63
CA GLY A 171 -8.44 -18.53 11.62
C GLY A 171 -7.90 -17.61 12.72
N ILE A 172 -7.38 -16.45 12.36
CA ILE A 172 -6.93 -15.43 13.33
C ILE A 172 -8.11 -14.98 14.20
N THR A 173 -9.25 -14.68 13.59
CA THR A 173 -10.45 -14.21 14.32
C THR A 173 -11.00 -15.29 15.26
N LEU A 174 -11.00 -16.55 14.84
CA LEU A 174 -11.39 -17.69 15.69
C LEU A 174 -10.46 -17.88 16.88
N ARG A 175 -9.15 -17.68 16.68
CA ARG A 175 -8.17 -17.68 17.78
C ARG A 175 -8.45 -16.60 18.81
N GLU A 176 -8.83 -15.38 18.39
CA GLU A 176 -9.21 -14.30 19.33
C GLU A 176 -10.46 -14.64 20.15
N LEU A 177 -11.28 -15.57 19.66
CA LEU A 177 -12.41 -16.15 20.40
C LEU A 177 -12.04 -17.42 21.17
N GLU A 178 -10.75 -17.75 21.29
CA GLU A 178 -10.22 -18.97 21.95
C GLU A 178 -10.73 -20.27 21.31
N MET A 179 -11.28 -20.21 20.09
CA MET A 179 -11.75 -21.37 19.33
C MET A 179 -10.59 -22.02 18.56
N HIS A 180 -9.58 -22.48 19.29
CA HIS A 180 -8.29 -22.92 18.73
C HIS A 180 -8.44 -24.06 17.72
N ASP A 181 -9.26 -25.07 17.98
CA ASP A 181 -9.49 -26.19 17.05
C ASP A 181 -9.96 -25.70 15.68
N ARG A 182 -10.98 -24.84 15.67
CA ARG A 182 -11.52 -24.28 14.42
C ARG A 182 -10.52 -23.36 13.73
N ALA A 183 -9.75 -22.60 14.50
CA ALA A 183 -8.67 -21.75 13.94
C ALA A 183 -7.64 -22.61 13.21
N LEU A 184 -7.21 -23.73 13.81
CA LEU A 184 -6.26 -24.66 13.20
C LEU A 184 -6.80 -25.29 11.92
N GLU A 185 -8.10 -25.67 11.89
CA GLU A 185 -8.76 -26.16 10.66
C GLU A 185 -8.68 -25.13 9.53
N CYS A 186 -8.95 -23.85 9.80
CA CYS A 186 -8.83 -22.78 8.81
C CYS A 186 -7.40 -22.65 8.26
N PHE A 187 -6.40 -22.70 9.14
CA PHE A 187 -4.99 -22.65 8.69
C PHE A 187 -4.60 -23.89 7.89
N ASP A 188 -5.10 -25.07 8.24
CA ASP A 188 -4.85 -26.28 7.47
C ASP A 188 -5.47 -26.21 6.06
N PHE A 189 -6.67 -25.63 5.93
CA PHE A 189 -7.25 -25.34 4.62
C PHE A 189 -6.40 -24.37 3.83
N ALA A 190 -5.96 -23.26 4.45
CA ALA A 190 -5.08 -22.28 3.82
C ALA A 190 -3.76 -22.90 3.33
N LEU A 191 -3.14 -23.78 4.11
CA LEU A 191 -1.90 -24.49 3.74
C LEU A 191 -2.09 -25.42 2.55
N ARG A 192 -3.22 -26.13 2.46
CA ARG A 192 -3.55 -26.99 1.30
C ARG A 192 -3.63 -26.21 -0.01
N LEU A 193 -4.00 -24.94 0.05
CA LEU A 193 -4.04 -24.07 -1.12
C LEU A 193 -2.65 -23.58 -1.56
N GLY A 194 -1.60 -23.76 -0.74
CA GLY A 194 -0.21 -23.52 -1.09
C GLY A 194 0.16 -22.06 -1.35
N ARG A 195 -0.58 -21.11 -0.80
CA ARG A 195 -0.31 -19.66 -0.94
C ARG A 195 -0.20 -19.02 0.45
N LEU A 196 0.62 -17.97 0.56
CA LEU A 196 0.89 -17.28 1.83
C LEU A 196 1.41 -18.21 2.95
N GLU A 197 2.05 -19.33 2.60
CA GLU A 197 2.45 -20.37 3.53
C GLU A 197 3.22 -19.85 4.75
N ALA A 198 4.15 -18.92 4.54
CA ALA A 198 4.92 -18.32 5.64
C ALA A 198 4.02 -17.62 6.68
N HIS A 199 3.01 -16.87 6.22
CA HIS A 199 2.05 -16.22 7.11
C HIS A 199 1.15 -17.23 7.81
N VAL A 200 0.68 -18.23 7.06
CA VAL A 200 -0.20 -19.26 7.62
C VAL A 200 0.53 -20.10 8.68
N TYR A 201 1.78 -20.54 8.41
CA TYR A 201 2.59 -21.22 9.42
C TYR A 201 2.84 -20.34 10.66
N ALA A 202 3.15 -19.05 10.47
CA ALA A 202 3.37 -18.15 11.58
C ALA A 202 2.13 -18.03 12.49
N GLU A 203 0.94 -17.82 11.89
CA GLU A 203 -0.31 -17.67 12.65
C GLU A 203 -0.80 -18.99 13.26
N ARG A 204 -0.61 -20.14 12.57
CA ARG A 204 -0.90 -21.45 13.12
C ARG A 204 0.02 -21.76 14.29
N GLY A 205 1.32 -21.45 14.16
CA GLY A 205 2.28 -21.58 15.26
C GLY A 205 1.91 -20.70 16.46
N ARG A 206 1.44 -19.47 16.24
CA ARG A 206 0.95 -18.62 17.32
C ARG A 206 -0.29 -19.22 18.01
N THR A 207 -1.17 -19.85 17.25
CA THR A 207 -2.35 -20.54 17.79
C THR A 207 -1.94 -21.74 18.65
N HIS A 208 -1.02 -22.58 18.17
CA HIS A 208 -0.47 -23.69 18.97
C HIS A 208 0.22 -23.18 20.24
N HIS A 209 0.98 -22.08 20.15
CA HIS A 209 1.62 -21.46 21.30
C HIS A 209 0.60 -21.06 22.39
N LEU A 210 -0.45 -20.31 21.99
CA LEU A 210 -1.48 -19.85 22.91
C LEU A 210 -2.32 -21.01 23.49
N TRP A 211 -2.43 -22.10 22.74
CA TRP A 211 -3.13 -23.31 23.19
C TRP A 211 -2.27 -24.26 24.05
N GLY A 212 -0.96 -23.96 24.15
CA GLY A 212 -0.02 -24.72 24.98
C GLY A 212 0.68 -25.89 24.28
N ASP A 213 0.51 -26.07 22.96
CA ASP A 213 1.27 -27.03 22.17
C ASP A 213 2.58 -26.40 21.66
N TRP A 214 3.55 -26.33 22.54
CA TRP A 214 4.81 -25.65 22.29
C TRP A 214 5.67 -26.32 21.18
N ASN A 215 5.57 -27.66 21.05
CA ASN A 215 6.32 -28.41 20.04
C ASN A 215 5.79 -28.11 18.62
N ALA A 216 4.48 -28.13 18.46
CA ALA A 216 3.85 -27.74 17.21
C ALA A 216 4.11 -26.27 16.88
N ALA A 217 4.05 -25.38 17.88
CA ALA A 217 4.35 -23.95 17.71
C ALA A 217 5.77 -23.73 17.18
N LEU A 218 6.80 -24.31 17.81
CA LEU A 218 8.20 -24.20 17.36
C LEU A 218 8.39 -24.74 15.94
N THR A 219 7.75 -25.86 15.63
CA THR A 219 7.81 -26.47 14.30
C THR A 219 7.25 -25.53 13.24
N ASP A 220 6.11 -24.95 13.50
CA ASP A 220 5.46 -24.03 12.56
C ASP A 220 6.21 -22.70 12.42
N TYR A 221 6.74 -22.14 13.49
CA TYR A 221 7.60 -20.98 13.43
C TYR A 221 8.84 -21.21 12.57
N GLN A 222 9.46 -22.40 12.70
CA GLN A 222 10.59 -22.75 11.87
C GLN A 222 10.23 -22.88 10.41
N ARG A 223 9.12 -23.55 10.08
CA ARG A 223 8.59 -23.63 8.71
C ARG A 223 8.30 -22.26 8.13
N ALA A 224 7.71 -21.34 8.92
CA ALA A 224 7.45 -19.99 8.47
C ALA A 224 8.75 -19.26 8.06
N ILE A 225 9.81 -19.36 8.89
CA ILE A 225 11.12 -18.75 8.60
C ILE A 225 11.75 -19.36 7.34
N GLU A 226 11.67 -20.69 7.19
CA GLU A 226 12.16 -21.38 5.99
C GLU A 226 11.46 -20.89 4.73
N ARG A 227 10.13 -20.75 4.76
CA ARG A 227 9.34 -20.22 3.63
C ARG A 227 9.70 -18.77 3.30
N LEU A 228 9.97 -17.93 4.30
CA LEU A 228 10.42 -16.54 4.08
C LEU A 228 11.81 -16.44 3.45
N SER A 229 12.61 -17.49 3.54
CA SER A 229 13.97 -17.53 2.97
C SER A 229 13.99 -17.93 1.50
N LEU A 230 12.86 -18.40 0.94
CA LEU A 230 12.75 -18.77 -0.47
C LEU A 230 12.64 -17.51 -1.36
N PRO A 231 13.27 -17.49 -2.54
CA PRO A 231 13.18 -16.37 -3.46
C PRO A 231 11.72 -16.18 -3.92
N ASN A 232 11.27 -14.93 -4.04
CA ASN A 232 9.95 -14.51 -4.51
C ASN A 232 8.75 -14.80 -3.59
N THR A 233 8.94 -15.07 -2.31
CA THR A 233 7.83 -15.40 -1.40
C THR A 233 7.16 -14.21 -0.72
N ALA A 234 7.82 -13.06 -0.63
CA ALA A 234 7.26 -11.84 -0.03
C ALA A 234 8.01 -10.58 -0.50
N THR A 235 7.37 -9.40 -0.34
CA THR A 235 8.10 -8.14 -0.47
C THR A 235 9.19 -8.07 0.61
N PRO A 236 10.39 -7.53 0.30
CA PRO A 236 11.50 -7.51 1.26
C PRO A 236 11.13 -6.94 2.64
N GLY A 237 10.33 -5.88 2.68
CA GLY A 237 9.87 -5.28 3.93
C GLY A 237 8.84 -6.12 4.69
N GLY A 238 7.94 -6.82 4.00
CA GLY A 238 6.94 -7.71 4.59
C GLY A 238 7.58 -8.95 5.21
N ALA A 239 8.52 -9.58 4.49
CA ALA A 239 9.27 -10.73 4.99
C ALA A 239 10.07 -10.40 6.26
N ALA A 240 10.74 -9.24 6.31
CA ALA A 240 11.50 -8.81 7.48
C ALA A 240 10.60 -8.58 8.70
N ARG A 241 9.44 -7.95 8.52
CA ARG A 241 8.47 -7.73 9.61
C ARG A 241 7.94 -9.05 10.16
N LEU A 242 7.53 -9.97 9.29
CA LEU A 242 7.01 -11.26 9.72
C LEU A 242 8.10 -12.08 10.44
N ARG A 243 9.33 -12.06 9.95
CA ARG A 243 10.46 -12.73 10.61
C ARG A 243 10.67 -12.19 12.03
N LEU A 244 10.72 -10.87 12.19
CA LEU A 244 10.86 -10.23 13.50
C LEU A 244 9.71 -10.62 14.43
N GLN A 245 8.48 -10.65 13.93
CA GLN A 245 7.31 -11.05 14.71
C GLN A 245 7.42 -12.51 15.20
N ILE A 246 7.86 -13.43 14.34
CA ILE A 246 8.06 -14.83 14.69
C ILE A 246 9.18 -14.97 15.75
N GLU A 247 10.27 -14.21 15.62
CA GLU A 247 11.35 -14.22 16.60
C GLU A 247 10.86 -13.78 17.98
N VAL A 248 10.06 -12.70 18.04
CA VAL A 248 9.43 -12.25 19.30
C VAL A 248 8.55 -13.35 19.91
N TRP A 249 7.71 -14.00 19.11
CA TRP A 249 6.85 -15.09 19.60
C TRP A 249 7.63 -16.32 20.07
N LYS A 250 8.76 -16.62 19.43
CA LYS A 250 9.68 -17.69 19.89
C LYS A 250 10.35 -17.33 21.20
N ASP A 251 10.79 -16.11 21.35
CA ASP A 251 11.41 -15.64 22.59
C ASP A 251 10.40 -15.67 23.75
N GLU A 252 9.14 -15.27 23.53
CA GLU A 252 8.05 -15.43 24.50
C GLU A 252 7.84 -16.90 24.89
N LEU A 253 7.86 -17.81 23.92
CA LEU A 253 7.68 -19.25 24.15
C LEU A 253 8.84 -19.88 24.93
N LEU A 254 10.06 -19.41 24.68
CA LEU A 254 11.29 -19.94 25.28
C LEU A 254 11.68 -19.22 26.57
N ALA A 255 11.00 -18.14 26.93
CA ALA A 255 11.25 -17.41 28.17
C ALA A 255 11.09 -18.37 29.37
N PRO A 256 12.03 -18.39 30.32
CA PRO A 256 11.86 -19.21 31.52
C PRO A 256 10.59 -18.78 32.24
N LEU A 257 9.76 -19.75 32.57
CA LEU A 257 8.61 -19.53 33.42
C LEU A 257 9.11 -18.91 34.74
N GLU A 258 8.83 -17.63 34.99
CA GLU A 258 9.14 -17.04 36.29
C GLU A 258 8.44 -17.88 37.36
N PRO A 259 9.16 -18.32 38.43
CA PRO A 259 8.52 -19.07 39.51
C PRO A 259 7.42 -18.19 40.08
N ALA A 260 6.18 -18.71 40.10
CA ALA A 260 5.03 -18.05 40.73
C ALA A 260 5.41 -17.60 42.12
N GLN A 261 5.36 -16.29 42.37
CA GLN A 261 5.58 -15.68 43.69
C GLN A 261 4.43 -15.99 44.64
#